data_1fee20abe83fbc52ae4433700f353d29
#
_entry.id   1fee20abe83fbc52ae4433700f353d29
#
_cell.length_a   1.000
_cell.length_b   1.000
_cell.length_c   1.000
_cell.angle_alpha   90.00
_cell.angle_beta   90.00
_cell.angle_gamma   90.00
#
_symmetry.space_group_name_H-M   'P 1'
#
loop_
_entity.id
_entity.type
_entity.pdbx_description
1 polymer ?
#
loop_
_entity_poly.entity_id
_entity_poly.type
_entity_poly.pdbx_seq_one_letter_code
_entity_poly.pdbx_strand_id
1 'polypeptide(L)'
;MWKLILASAWMLVTGYIGEAFTDGSTGHSVLWGVLSTVGYVYVLYTAWFGEVAKLAENGDAAVKKGVRTLAWFVLVGWAIYPIGYMCMPGGWLNTGLGWTSENVDLFYNIADAINKIGFGLVVYGIATSASNKTATA
;
A
#
# COMPACT_ATOMS: atom_id res chain seq x y z
N MET A 1 -12.34 2.93 11.61
CA MET A 1 -11.20 1.98 11.66
C MET A 1 -11.52 0.58 11.09
N TRP A 2 -12.61 -0.09 11.48
CA TRP A 2 -12.93 -1.44 10.97
C TRP A 2 -13.01 -1.53 9.43
N LYS A 3 -13.59 -0.52 8.78
CA LYS A 3 -13.69 -0.48 7.32
C LYS A 3 -12.32 -0.47 6.64
N LEU A 4 -11.33 0.22 7.23
CA LEU A 4 -9.96 0.24 6.73
C LEU A 4 -9.28 -1.13 6.87
N ILE A 5 -9.46 -1.79 8.02
CA ILE A 5 -8.94 -3.16 8.26
C ILE A 5 -9.55 -4.13 7.25
N LEU A 6 -10.87 -4.08 7.05
CA LEU A 6 -11.55 -4.95 6.10
C LEU A 6 -11.10 -4.69 4.66
N ALA A 7 -10.93 -3.44 4.25
CA ALA A 7 -10.44 -3.10 2.91
C ALA A 7 -8.99 -3.55 2.69
N SER A 8 -8.14 -3.42 3.71
CA SER A 8 -6.76 -3.92 3.66
C SER A 8 -6.71 -5.44 3.60
N ALA A 9 -7.52 -6.13 4.40
CA ALA A 9 -7.64 -7.59 4.37
C ALA A 9 -8.17 -8.06 3.00
N TRP A 10 -9.19 -7.41 2.47
CA TRP A 10 -9.72 -7.68 1.12
C TRP A 10 -8.64 -7.55 0.06
N MET A 11 -7.91 -6.43 0.05
CA MET A 11 -6.82 -6.16 -0.89
C MET A 11 -5.76 -7.27 -0.85
N LEU A 12 -5.31 -7.65 0.36
CA LEU A 12 -4.28 -8.67 0.55
C LEU A 12 -4.76 -10.07 0.13
N VAL A 13 -5.96 -10.47 0.55
CA VAL A 13 -6.51 -11.80 0.22
C VAL A 13 -6.75 -11.94 -1.27
N THR A 14 -7.36 -10.95 -1.91
CA THR A 14 -7.63 -11.00 -3.35
C THR A 14 -6.33 -10.93 -4.17
N GLY A 15 -5.35 -10.12 -3.77
CA GLY A 15 -4.04 -10.10 -4.39
C GLY A 15 -3.32 -11.46 -4.27
N TYR A 16 -3.31 -12.04 -3.07
CA TYR A 16 -2.72 -13.36 -2.83
C TYR A 16 -3.37 -14.46 -3.66
N ILE A 17 -4.71 -14.49 -3.75
CA ILE A 17 -5.42 -15.48 -4.57
C ILE A 17 -5.00 -15.35 -6.04
N GLY A 18 -4.89 -14.12 -6.55
CA GLY A 18 -4.48 -13.88 -7.92
C GLY A 18 -3.05 -14.34 -8.24
N GLU A 19 -2.14 -14.27 -7.26
CA GLU A 19 -0.75 -14.71 -7.43
C GLU A 19 -0.56 -16.22 -7.15
N ALA A 20 -1.14 -16.72 -6.05
CA ALA A 20 -0.88 -18.08 -5.59
C ALA A 20 -1.65 -19.14 -6.39
N PHE A 21 -2.82 -18.81 -6.93
CA PHE A 21 -3.69 -19.75 -7.64
C PHE A 21 -3.83 -19.41 -9.12
N THR A 22 -2.81 -18.76 -9.69
CA THR A 22 -2.84 -18.43 -11.12
C THR A 22 -2.85 -19.71 -11.98
N ASP A 23 -3.75 -19.73 -12.95
CA ASP A 23 -3.83 -20.74 -14.00
C ASP A 23 -3.03 -20.34 -15.27
N GLY A 24 -2.31 -19.23 -15.18
CA GLY A 24 -1.59 -18.61 -16.30
C GLY A 24 -2.49 -17.86 -17.27
N SER A 25 -3.80 -17.80 -17.02
CA SER A 25 -4.72 -17.05 -17.88
C SER A 25 -4.72 -15.57 -17.54
N THR A 26 -4.73 -14.73 -18.58
CA THR A 26 -4.85 -13.27 -18.44
C THR A 26 -6.13 -12.87 -17.73
N GLY A 27 -7.22 -13.59 -17.97
CA GLY A 27 -8.53 -13.31 -17.37
C GLY A 27 -8.53 -13.48 -15.86
N HIS A 28 -7.90 -14.54 -15.35
CA HIS A 28 -7.74 -14.77 -13.91
C HIS A 28 -6.95 -13.65 -13.26
N SER A 29 -5.77 -13.34 -13.80
CA SER A 29 -4.89 -12.31 -13.26
C SER A 29 -5.55 -10.92 -13.27
N VAL A 30 -6.23 -10.56 -14.36
CA VAL A 30 -6.95 -9.27 -14.44
C VAL A 30 -8.08 -9.18 -13.41
N LEU A 31 -8.88 -10.25 -13.26
CA LEU A 31 -9.99 -10.25 -12.30
C LEU A 31 -9.50 -10.01 -10.87
N TRP A 32 -8.55 -10.80 -10.41
CA TRP A 32 -8.04 -10.69 -9.04
C TRP A 32 -7.25 -9.41 -8.80
N GLY A 33 -6.50 -8.94 -9.80
CA GLY A 33 -5.82 -7.65 -9.76
C GLY A 33 -6.79 -6.48 -9.64
N VAL A 34 -7.90 -6.47 -10.37
CA VAL A 34 -8.95 -5.46 -10.25
C VAL A 34 -9.61 -5.51 -8.88
N LEU A 35 -9.97 -6.70 -8.37
CA LEU A 35 -10.56 -6.85 -7.04
C LEU A 35 -9.64 -6.35 -5.93
N SER A 36 -8.35 -6.64 -6.02
CA SER A 36 -7.34 -6.13 -5.07
C SER A 36 -7.20 -4.60 -5.17
N THR A 37 -7.18 -4.07 -6.40
CA THR A 37 -7.07 -2.62 -6.63
C THR A 37 -8.24 -1.84 -6.04
N VAL A 38 -9.46 -2.38 -6.04
CA VAL A 38 -10.62 -1.75 -5.37
C VAL A 38 -10.35 -1.54 -3.89
N GLY A 39 -9.79 -2.52 -3.19
CA GLY A 39 -9.38 -2.39 -1.79
C GLY A 39 -8.30 -1.32 -1.61
N TYR A 40 -7.29 -1.31 -2.47
CA TYR A 40 -6.22 -0.31 -2.46
C TYR A 40 -6.75 1.12 -2.64
N VAL A 41 -7.62 1.35 -3.62
CA VAL A 41 -8.23 2.67 -3.86
C VAL A 41 -9.05 3.14 -2.65
N TYR A 42 -9.76 2.23 -1.99
CA TYR A 42 -10.48 2.58 -0.76
C TYR A 42 -9.52 2.96 0.38
N VAL A 43 -8.41 2.25 0.56
CA VAL A 43 -7.36 2.61 1.54
C VAL A 43 -6.79 3.99 1.24
N LEU A 44 -6.47 4.29 -0.02
CA LEU A 44 -6.03 5.62 -0.45
C LEU A 44 -7.06 6.69 -0.15
N TYR A 45 -8.33 6.46 -0.49
CA TYR A 45 -9.40 7.40 -0.22
C TYR A 45 -9.49 7.74 1.28
N THR A 46 -9.44 6.74 2.15
CA THR A 46 -9.52 6.97 3.60
C THR A 46 -8.29 7.72 4.15
N ALA A 47 -7.10 7.46 3.59
CA ALA A 47 -5.86 8.11 4.00
C ALA A 47 -5.80 9.59 3.58
N TRP A 48 -6.37 9.95 2.41
CA TRP A 48 -6.28 11.29 1.85
C TRP A 48 -7.51 12.18 2.13
N PHE A 49 -8.70 11.60 2.14
CA PHE A 49 -9.97 12.33 2.19
C PHE A 49 -10.96 11.79 3.24
N GLY A 50 -10.75 10.57 3.72
CA GLY A 50 -11.66 9.87 4.60
C GLY A 50 -11.38 10.04 6.09
N GLU A 51 -11.70 9.01 6.86
CA GLU A 51 -11.62 9.01 8.32
C GLU A 51 -10.21 9.28 8.85
N VAL A 52 -9.18 8.71 8.19
CA VAL A 52 -7.77 8.86 8.63
C VAL A 52 -7.31 10.31 8.48
N ALA A 53 -7.59 10.94 7.34
CA ALA A 53 -7.26 12.33 7.11
C ALA A 53 -7.96 13.25 8.11
N LYS A 54 -9.27 13.05 8.33
CA LYS A 54 -10.07 13.85 9.29
C LYS A 54 -9.59 13.70 10.72
N LEU A 55 -9.25 12.49 11.16
CA LEU A 55 -8.68 12.26 12.48
C LEU A 55 -7.32 12.95 12.65
N ALA A 56 -6.49 12.94 11.60
CA ALA A 56 -5.20 13.60 11.62
C ALA A 56 -5.34 15.14 11.71
N GLU A 57 -6.36 15.72 11.10
CA GLU A 57 -6.63 17.17 11.19
C GLU A 57 -6.92 17.65 12.62
N ASN A 58 -7.48 16.79 13.45
CA ASN A 58 -7.70 17.07 14.86
C ASN A 58 -6.47 16.80 15.74
N GLY A 59 -5.42 16.23 15.18
CA GLY A 59 -4.16 15.99 15.86
C GLY A 59 -3.23 17.21 15.86
N ASP A 60 -2.12 17.07 16.57
CA ASP A 60 -1.06 18.08 16.55
C ASP A 60 -0.29 18.10 15.20
N ALA A 61 0.62 19.07 15.06
CA ALA A 61 1.40 19.25 13.82
C ALA A 61 2.25 18.02 13.45
N ALA A 62 2.78 17.28 14.44
CA ALA A 62 3.57 16.08 14.21
C ALA A 62 2.69 14.96 13.67
N VAL A 63 1.49 14.77 14.25
CA VAL A 63 0.50 13.79 13.77
C VAL A 63 0.04 14.13 12.35
N LYS A 64 -0.32 15.40 12.09
CA LYS A 64 -0.73 15.84 10.74
C LYS A 64 0.33 15.54 9.69
N LYS A 65 1.57 15.97 9.96
CA LYS A 65 2.70 15.74 9.05
C LYS A 65 2.98 14.26 8.87
N GLY A 66 2.99 13.49 9.96
CA GLY A 66 3.26 12.07 9.94
C GLY A 66 2.21 11.30 9.13
N VAL A 67 0.93 11.51 9.38
CA VAL A 67 -0.16 10.85 8.63
C VAL A 67 -0.11 11.21 7.14
N ARG A 68 0.21 12.47 6.80
CA ARG A 68 0.38 12.88 5.40
C ARG A 68 1.54 12.16 4.73
N THR A 69 2.67 12.01 5.46
CA THR A 69 3.82 11.24 4.96
C THR A 69 3.47 9.76 4.77
N LEU A 70 2.75 9.15 5.72
CA LEU A 70 2.26 7.77 5.59
C LEU A 70 1.30 7.60 4.40
N ALA A 71 0.44 8.58 4.14
CA ALA A 71 -0.45 8.57 2.98
C ALA A 71 0.33 8.60 1.65
N TRP A 72 1.48 9.29 1.60
CA TRP A 72 2.40 9.23 0.45
C TRP A 72 3.06 7.86 0.31
N PHE A 73 3.48 7.22 1.40
CA PHE A 73 3.99 5.84 1.35
C PHE A 73 2.94 4.87 0.80
N VAL A 74 1.68 5.01 1.19
CA VAL A 74 0.60 4.19 0.65
C VAL A 74 0.37 4.49 -0.83
N LEU A 75 0.35 5.75 -1.24
CA LEU A 75 0.10 6.13 -2.64
C LEU A 75 1.23 5.68 -3.57
N VAL A 76 2.47 6.02 -3.23
CA VAL A 76 3.62 5.77 -4.10
C VAL A 76 4.24 4.40 -3.83
N GLY A 77 4.44 4.08 -2.55
CA GLY A 77 5.11 2.86 -2.14
C GLY A 77 4.31 1.60 -2.43
N TRP A 78 2.99 1.63 -2.21
CA TRP A 78 2.14 0.48 -2.46
C TRP A 78 1.68 0.37 -3.92
N ALA A 79 1.81 1.43 -4.72
CA ALA A 79 1.53 1.38 -6.15
C ALA A 79 2.43 0.37 -6.90
N ILE A 80 3.57 0.02 -6.32
CA ILE A 80 4.48 -0.97 -6.90
C ILE A 80 3.83 -2.36 -7.02
N TYR A 81 2.93 -2.72 -6.08
CA TYR A 81 2.28 -4.04 -6.11
C TYR A 81 1.31 -4.21 -7.29
N PRO A 82 0.35 -3.31 -7.56
CA PRO A 82 -0.44 -3.38 -8.78
C PRO A 82 0.41 -3.31 -10.06
N ILE A 83 1.48 -2.50 -10.09
CA ILE A 83 2.38 -2.41 -11.24
C ILE A 83 3.09 -3.75 -11.46
N GLY A 84 3.65 -4.35 -10.42
CA GLY A 84 4.28 -5.65 -10.51
C GLY A 84 3.31 -6.75 -10.92
N TYR A 85 2.08 -6.71 -10.44
CA TYR A 85 1.03 -7.62 -10.88
C TYR A 85 0.77 -7.55 -12.39
N MET A 86 0.84 -6.35 -12.96
CA MET A 86 0.74 -6.15 -14.42
C MET A 86 1.96 -6.70 -15.19
N CYS A 87 3.08 -6.95 -14.51
CA CYS A 87 4.29 -7.53 -15.09
C CYS A 87 4.32 -9.07 -15.05
N MET A 88 3.38 -9.72 -14.36
CA MET A 88 3.27 -11.17 -14.31
C MET A 88 2.91 -11.76 -15.69
N PRO A 89 3.18 -13.06 -15.94
CA PRO A 89 2.82 -13.71 -17.19
C PRO A 89 1.35 -13.47 -17.57
N GLY A 90 1.13 -12.96 -18.79
CA GLY A 90 -0.21 -12.56 -19.26
C GLY A 90 -0.65 -11.14 -18.87
N GLY A 91 0.10 -10.44 -18.03
CA GLY A 91 -0.16 -9.02 -17.72
C GLY A 91 0.24 -8.10 -18.87
N TRP A 92 -0.35 -6.91 -18.93
CA TRP A 92 -0.12 -5.99 -20.08
C TRP A 92 1.32 -5.44 -20.11
N LEU A 93 1.99 -5.25 -18.98
CA LEU A 93 3.37 -4.80 -18.97
C LEU A 93 4.35 -5.92 -19.35
N ASN A 94 4.02 -7.17 -19.03
CA ASN A 94 4.78 -8.32 -19.49
C ASN A 94 4.68 -8.47 -21.02
N THR A 95 3.48 -8.45 -21.56
CA THR A 95 3.25 -8.61 -23.00
C THR A 95 3.67 -7.38 -23.82
N GLY A 96 3.55 -6.16 -23.26
CA GLY A 96 3.87 -4.92 -23.95
C GLY A 96 5.32 -4.45 -23.82
N LEU A 97 5.96 -4.68 -22.66
CA LEU A 97 7.31 -4.20 -22.37
C LEU A 97 8.35 -5.31 -22.22
N GLY A 98 7.93 -6.59 -22.27
CA GLY A 98 8.83 -7.72 -22.09
C GLY A 98 9.40 -7.85 -20.67
N TRP A 99 8.75 -7.27 -19.66
CA TRP A 99 9.19 -7.39 -18.27
C TRP A 99 8.95 -8.81 -17.77
N THR A 100 9.98 -9.40 -17.15
CA THR A 100 9.92 -10.77 -16.60
C THR A 100 9.66 -10.75 -15.10
N SER A 101 9.15 -11.86 -14.57
CA SER A 101 8.92 -12.06 -13.14
C SER A 101 10.17 -11.86 -12.28
N GLU A 102 11.35 -12.25 -12.78
CA GLU A 102 12.62 -12.08 -12.07
C GLU A 102 12.95 -10.61 -11.77
N ASN A 103 12.69 -9.73 -12.73
CA ASN A 103 12.86 -8.28 -12.53
C ASN A 103 11.85 -7.74 -11.50
N VAL A 104 10.64 -8.27 -11.52
CA VAL A 104 9.58 -7.87 -10.58
C VAL A 104 9.92 -8.24 -9.14
N ASP A 105 10.43 -9.44 -8.90
CA ASP A 105 10.82 -9.90 -7.57
C ASP A 105 11.93 -9.03 -6.96
N LEU A 106 12.92 -8.64 -7.75
CA LEU A 106 13.96 -7.73 -7.30
C LEU A 106 13.38 -6.37 -6.91
N PHE A 107 12.50 -5.80 -7.76
CA PHE A 107 11.82 -4.54 -7.49
C PHE A 107 10.95 -4.62 -6.23
N TYR A 108 10.18 -5.70 -6.06
CA TYR A 108 9.35 -5.91 -4.87
C TYR A 108 10.20 -5.94 -3.61
N ASN A 109 11.28 -6.69 -3.58
CA ASN A 109 12.14 -6.82 -2.40
C ASN A 109 12.76 -5.48 -1.99
N ILE A 110 13.28 -4.71 -2.94
CA ILE A 110 13.87 -3.38 -2.68
C ILE A 110 12.79 -2.40 -2.20
N ALA A 111 11.69 -2.31 -2.91
CA ALA A 111 10.61 -1.39 -2.56
C ALA A 111 9.95 -1.74 -1.24
N ASP A 112 9.80 -3.02 -0.93
CA ASP A 112 9.24 -3.50 0.32
C ASP A 112 10.13 -3.12 1.52
N ALA A 113 11.45 -3.30 1.38
CA ALA A 113 12.40 -2.86 2.39
C ALA A 113 12.33 -1.34 2.64
N ILE A 114 12.35 -0.53 1.58
CA ILE A 114 12.25 0.94 1.68
C ILE A 114 10.92 1.35 2.32
N ASN A 115 9.82 0.76 1.86
CA ASN A 115 8.47 1.08 2.36
C ASN A 115 8.33 0.71 3.83
N LYS A 116 8.73 -0.47 4.25
CA LYS A 116 8.59 -0.93 5.64
C LYS A 116 9.47 -0.13 6.59
N ILE A 117 10.74 0.10 6.23
CA ILE A 117 11.67 0.90 7.05
C ILE A 117 11.20 2.35 7.13
N GLY A 118 10.89 2.97 5.99
CA GLY A 118 10.45 4.36 5.94
C GLY A 118 9.14 4.58 6.69
N PHE A 119 8.15 3.70 6.49
CA PHE A 119 6.89 3.72 7.22
C PHE A 119 7.11 3.59 8.73
N GLY A 120 7.93 2.64 9.17
CA GLY A 120 8.27 2.42 10.57
C GLY A 120 8.94 3.63 11.20
N LEU A 121 9.87 4.29 10.51
CA LEU A 121 10.54 5.50 10.99
C LEU A 121 9.57 6.68 11.16
N VAL A 122 8.61 6.84 10.25
CA VAL A 122 7.57 7.88 10.38
C VAL A 122 6.67 7.61 11.59
N VAL A 123 6.22 6.37 11.77
CA VAL A 123 5.40 5.98 12.94
C VAL A 123 6.17 6.21 14.24
N TYR A 124 7.43 5.80 14.30
CA TYR A 124 8.31 6.05 15.45
C TYR A 124 8.46 7.54 15.75
N GLY A 125 8.69 8.36 14.72
CA GLY A 125 8.78 9.81 14.88
C GLY A 125 7.52 10.47 15.43
N ILE A 126 6.32 10.01 15.02
CA ILE A 126 5.04 10.47 15.57
C ILE A 126 4.93 10.07 17.05
N ALA A 127 5.22 8.81 17.36
CA ALA A 127 5.09 8.29 18.71
C ALA A 127 6.04 9.00 19.71
N THR A 128 7.31 9.22 19.35
CA THR A 128 8.27 9.93 20.19
C THR A 128 7.92 11.41 20.37
N SER A 129 7.40 12.07 19.34
CA SER A 129 6.94 13.45 19.44
C SER A 129 5.76 13.61 20.40
N ALA A 130 4.84 12.65 20.44
CA ALA A 130 3.73 12.62 21.38
C ALA A 130 4.22 12.38 22.83
N SER A 131 5.14 11.45 23.03
CA SER A 131 5.71 11.10 24.35
C SER A 131 6.45 12.29 24.99
N ASN A 132 7.25 13.01 24.21
CA ASN A 132 8.01 14.16 24.70
C ASN A 132 7.09 15.31 25.20
N LYS A 133 5.94 15.50 24.58
CA LYS A 133 4.97 16.52 25.04
C LYS A 133 4.33 16.16 26.37
N THR A 134 4.05 14.88 26.61
CA THR A 134 3.46 14.42 27.87
C THR A 134 4.46 14.51 29.03
N ALA A 135 5.77 14.40 28.75
CA ALA A 135 6.82 14.51 29.75
C ALA A 135 7.14 15.97 30.17
N THR A 136 6.73 16.95 29.38
CA THR A 136 6.96 18.39 29.62
C THR A 136 5.73 19.16 30.11
N ALA A 137 4.60 18.51 30.24
CA ALA A 137 3.34 19.04 30.75
C ALA A 137 3.08 18.58 32.19
#